data_3d0e680c79ce2ab72f8c9d836adc29a2
#
_entry.id   3d0e680c79ce2ab72f8c9d836adc29a2
#
_cell.length_a   1.000
_cell.length_b   1.000
_cell.length_c   1.000
_cell.angle_alpha   90.00
_cell.angle_beta   90.00
_cell.angle_gamma   90.00
#
_symmetry.space_group_name_H-M   'P 1'
#
loop_
_entity.id
_entity.type
_entity.pdbx_description
1 polymer ?
#
loop_
_entity_poly.entity_id
_entity_poly.type
_entity_poly.pdbx_seq_one_letter_code
_entity_poly.pdbx_strand_id
1 'polypeptide(L)'
;MDMQKNMGRRRILGRALAAAATLALALGLFACGGAPAADSDAQAGSASQRETKTVVFTDSAGREVEVPANIERVVPSGHTATQVLITLAPEKLAGLPQEITQDQRAYLTDAPDESLPVLGAAFGSKGDLNKEAVAATGAQVLIDTGEYKEGIEEDLDSLQEQLGIPCVFIETKLDEWPAAYRKLGELLGVEDRAEELATYCQDAYDQVSEVMAGIPQAERVRVLYCVGATGTNVLAKGSFQSNVVDMLADNVAVVDSPAGSGAGNESNLEQIAVWDPQVILFGADAFAAGVADDPAWQTLTAIQEGSYHKVPDTPYVWLNNPPTVNQVLGMQWLARVLYPAQFQGKGSAYDVAKSYYKTFYGYDLSQDEYGRLTS
;
A
#
# COMPACT_ATOMS: atom_id res chain seq x y z
N MET A 1 46.73 34.83 -2.29
CA MET A 1 46.60 35.63 -1.02
C MET A 1 45.70 34.80 -0.14
N ASP A 2 46.26 33.83 0.48
CA ASP A 2 46.92 33.73 1.81
C ASP A 2 46.03 34.24 2.93
N MET A 3 45.65 33.39 3.79
CA MET A 3 46.11 33.03 5.11
C MET A 3 45.11 32.04 5.76
N GLN A 4 45.38 30.79 5.90
CA GLN A 4 46.22 30.07 6.87
C GLN A 4 45.83 30.24 8.36
N LYS A 5 45.52 29.05 8.93
CA LYS A 5 45.90 28.52 10.23
C LYS A 5 45.23 29.02 11.51
N ASN A 6 44.60 28.10 12.27
CA ASN A 6 45.31 27.61 13.44
C ASN A 6 44.71 26.37 14.09
N MET A 7 45.62 25.44 14.42
CA MET A 7 45.45 24.20 15.17
C MET A 7 45.36 24.47 16.69
N GLY A 8 44.67 23.60 17.42
CA GLY A 8 44.75 23.54 18.88
C GLY A 8 44.36 22.16 19.41
N ARG A 9 45.35 21.25 19.38
CA ARG A 9 45.33 20.01 20.17
C ARG A 9 45.51 20.36 21.66
N ARG A 10 44.75 19.70 22.55
CA ARG A 10 45.25 19.33 23.90
C ARG A 10 44.69 17.97 24.33
N ARG A 11 45.59 16.99 24.42
CA ARG A 11 45.51 15.77 25.24
C ARG A 11 45.81 16.17 26.69
N ILE A 12 45.13 15.55 27.66
CA ILE A 12 45.75 15.19 28.96
C ILE A 12 45.08 13.89 29.46
N LEU A 13 45.97 12.98 29.79
CA LEU A 13 45.84 11.69 30.47
C LEU A 13 45.46 11.82 31.94
N GLY A 14 44.90 10.74 32.49
CA GLY A 14 45.26 10.37 33.88
C GLY A 14 44.09 9.81 34.68
N ARG A 15 44.05 8.58 34.87
CA ARG A 15 44.46 7.64 35.94
C ARG A 15 43.30 6.92 36.62
N ALA A 16 43.44 5.61 36.58
CA ALA A 16 42.69 4.60 37.31
C ALA A 16 42.93 4.68 38.81
N LEU A 17 41.97 4.19 39.60
CA LEU A 17 42.23 3.45 40.83
C LEU A 17 41.05 2.53 41.20
N ALA A 18 41.37 1.26 41.40
CA ALA A 18 40.51 0.20 41.90
C ALA A 18 40.53 0.20 43.43
N ALA A 19 39.47 -0.24 44.07
CA ALA A 19 39.53 -0.87 45.38
C ALA A 19 38.33 -1.80 45.59
N ALA A 20 38.64 -3.01 45.99
CA ALA A 20 37.78 -4.17 46.25
C ALA A 20 37.46 -4.31 47.75
N ALA A 21 36.59 -5.27 48.01
CA ALA A 21 36.32 -6.00 49.27
C ALA A 21 35.37 -5.30 50.27
N THR A 22 34.45 -5.97 50.94
CA THR A 22 34.48 -7.27 51.63
C THR A 22 33.08 -7.73 52.07
N LEU A 23 32.92 -9.00 52.04
CA LEU A 23 32.03 -9.97 52.66
C LEU A 23 31.67 -9.70 54.14
N ALA A 24 30.40 -9.90 54.56
CA ALA A 24 30.06 -10.32 55.92
C ALA A 24 28.76 -11.13 55.97
N LEU A 25 28.90 -12.38 56.29
CA LEU A 25 27.90 -13.38 56.69
C LEU A 25 27.44 -13.07 58.13
N ALA A 26 26.12 -13.14 58.41
CA ALA A 26 25.64 -13.38 59.78
C ALA A 26 24.41 -14.29 59.77
N LEU A 27 24.56 -15.52 60.17
CA LEU A 27 23.52 -16.44 60.60
C LEU A 27 22.94 -16.00 61.94
N GLY A 28 21.65 -16.10 62.13
CA GLY A 28 20.95 -15.98 63.37
C GLY A 28 19.69 -16.84 63.40
N LEU A 29 19.82 -18.08 63.90
CA LEU A 29 18.73 -18.95 64.30
C LEU A 29 18.13 -18.46 65.61
N PHE A 30 16.80 -18.36 65.73
CA PHE A 30 16.08 -18.74 66.97
C PHE A 30 14.66 -19.21 66.68
N ALA A 31 14.26 -20.25 67.37
CA ALA A 31 13.13 -21.11 67.21
C ALA A 31 11.94 -20.72 68.11
N CYS A 32 10.80 -21.35 67.83
CA CYS A 32 9.67 -21.75 68.63
C CYS A 32 8.51 -20.75 68.85
N GLY A 33 7.33 -21.18 68.43
CA GLY A 33 6.12 -21.10 69.23
C GLY A 33 4.81 -20.90 68.49
N GLY A 34 4.01 -22.01 68.25
CA GLY A 34 2.57 -22.04 68.46
C GLY A 34 1.61 -21.70 67.32
N ALA A 35 0.92 -22.71 66.81
CA ALA A 35 -0.17 -22.75 65.83
C ALA A 35 -1.51 -22.15 66.35
N PRO A 36 -2.69 -22.20 65.61
CA PRO A 36 -2.96 -22.48 64.18
C PRO A 36 -4.03 -21.57 63.52
N ALA A 37 -4.20 -21.77 62.21
CA ALA A 37 -5.41 -21.60 61.38
C ALA A 37 -5.80 -20.22 60.85
N ALA A 38 -5.61 -20.06 59.56
CA ALA A 38 -6.72 -19.86 58.57
C ALA A 38 -6.12 -19.92 57.19
N ASP A 39 -6.64 -20.82 56.35
CA ASP A 39 -6.42 -20.95 54.93
C ASP A 39 -6.79 -19.65 54.22
N SER A 40 -5.84 -19.10 53.48
CA SER A 40 -6.15 -18.29 52.32
C SER A 40 -5.06 -18.60 51.27
N ASP A 41 -5.40 -19.54 50.40
CA ASP A 41 -4.73 -19.79 49.14
C ASP A 41 -4.72 -18.52 48.28
N ALA A 42 -3.73 -17.68 48.46
CA ALA A 42 -3.36 -16.70 47.48
C ALA A 42 -2.46 -17.42 46.48
N GLN A 43 -3.08 -18.08 45.53
CA GLN A 43 -2.44 -18.62 44.34
C GLN A 43 -1.94 -17.44 43.54
N ALA A 44 -0.69 -17.08 43.75
CA ALA A 44 0.02 -16.20 42.82
C ALA A 44 0.06 -16.91 41.48
N GLY A 45 -0.89 -16.54 40.62
CA GLY A 45 -0.92 -16.98 39.24
C GLY A 45 0.38 -16.54 38.57
N SER A 46 1.30 -17.48 38.46
CA SER A 46 2.39 -17.41 37.51
C SER A 46 1.74 -17.19 36.15
N ALA A 47 1.82 -15.97 35.63
CA ALA A 47 1.54 -15.70 34.24
C ALA A 47 2.59 -16.53 33.47
N SER A 48 2.17 -17.70 33.01
CA SER A 48 2.90 -18.48 32.04
C SER A 48 3.09 -17.59 30.83
N GLN A 49 4.27 -17.04 30.63
CA GLN A 49 4.69 -16.53 29.33
C GLN A 49 4.57 -17.74 28.40
N ARG A 50 3.48 -17.79 27.64
CA ARG A 50 3.42 -18.70 26.49
C ARG A 50 4.55 -18.25 25.58
N GLU A 51 5.59 -19.05 25.48
CA GLU A 51 6.61 -18.89 24.42
C GLU A 51 5.84 -18.85 23.11
N THR A 52 5.77 -17.69 22.50
CA THR A 52 5.18 -17.52 21.19
C THR A 52 6.08 -18.24 20.22
N LYS A 53 5.62 -19.39 19.68
CA LYS A 53 6.38 -20.12 18.65
C LYS A 53 6.60 -19.17 17.48
N THR A 54 7.83 -19.02 17.03
CA THR A 54 8.21 -18.25 15.85
C THR A 54 8.56 -19.16 14.68
N VAL A 55 8.49 -18.61 13.48
CA VAL A 55 8.92 -19.23 12.22
C VAL A 55 9.72 -18.19 11.43
N VAL A 56 10.61 -18.67 10.58
CA VAL A 56 11.35 -17.80 9.65
C VAL A 56 10.51 -17.63 8.38
N PHE A 57 10.24 -16.37 8.04
CA PHE A 57 9.56 -15.99 6.80
C PHE A 57 10.53 -15.23 5.91
N THR A 58 10.67 -15.65 4.65
CA THR A 58 11.46 -14.93 3.65
C THR A 58 10.58 -13.93 2.94
N ASP A 59 10.82 -12.64 3.15
CA ASP A 59 10.04 -11.57 2.53
C ASP A 59 10.40 -11.33 1.05
N SER A 60 9.78 -10.36 0.38
CA SER A 60 10.04 -10.11 -1.04
C SER A 60 11.34 -9.36 -1.31
N ALA A 61 11.95 -8.75 -0.29
CA ALA A 61 13.30 -8.20 -0.35
C ALA A 61 14.40 -9.27 -0.14
N GLY A 62 14.02 -10.54 0.11
CA GLY A 62 14.94 -11.64 0.38
C GLY A 62 15.43 -11.69 1.84
N ARG A 63 14.85 -10.89 2.74
CA ARG A 63 15.17 -10.90 4.17
C ARG A 63 14.53 -12.10 4.86
N GLU A 64 15.28 -12.80 5.70
CA GLU A 64 14.76 -13.80 6.61
C GLU A 64 14.28 -13.13 7.91
N VAL A 65 12.97 -13.03 8.08
CA VAL A 65 12.34 -12.34 9.22
C VAL A 65 11.71 -13.37 10.14
N GLU A 66 12.09 -13.34 11.43
CA GLU A 66 11.47 -14.20 12.45
C GLU A 66 10.12 -13.60 12.85
N VAL A 67 9.03 -14.31 12.55
CA VAL A 67 7.65 -13.87 12.79
C VAL A 67 6.91 -14.86 13.70
N PRO A 68 5.88 -14.44 14.46
CA PRO A 68 5.02 -15.39 15.19
C PRO A 68 4.38 -16.42 14.26
N ALA A 69 4.37 -17.69 14.66
CA ALA A 69 3.76 -18.76 13.88
C ALA A 69 2.23 -18.62 13.71
N ASN A 70 1.59 -17.82 14.56
CA ASN A 70 0.17 -17.45 14.44
C ASN A 70 0.05 -15.93 14.60
N ILE A 71 -0.33 -15.25 13.53
CA ILE A 71 -0.46 -13.79 13.47
C ILE A 71 -1.94 -13.44 13.50
N GLU A 72 -2.36 -12.78 14.57
CA GLU A 72 -3.75 -12.33 14.78
C GLU A 72 -3.89 -10.81 14.66
N ARG A 73 -2.78 -10.06 14.80
CA ARG A 73 -2.79 -8.60 14.83
C ARG A 73 -1.66 -8.02 13.99
N VAL A 74 -2.04 -7.29 12.93
CA VAL A 74 -1.08 -6.66 12.01
C VAL A 74 -1.34 -5.16 11.90
N VAL A 75 -0.30 -4.41 11.58
CA VAL A 75 -0.41 -3.01 11.19
C VAL A 75 0.16 -2.81 9.79
N PRO A 76 -0.52 -2.07 8.93
CA PRO A 76 0.02 -1.68 7.63
C PRO A 76 1.06 -0.57 7.78
N SER A 77 2.09 -0.58 6.94
CA SER A 77 3.08 0.50 6.87
C SER A 77 2.51 1.82 6.33
N GLY A 78 1.46 1.73 5.52
CA GLY A 78 0.86 2.85 4.83
C GLY A 78 -0.37 2.47 4.02
N HIS A 79 -0.78 3.35 3.11
CA HIS A 79 -2.04 3.20 2.35
C HIS A 79 -2.05 2.00 1.40
N THR A 80 -0.91 1.65 0.80
CA THR A 80 -0.78 0.49 -0.10
C THR A 80 -1.06 -0.80 0.66
N ALA A 81 -0.36 -1.04 1.75
CA ALA A 81 -0.56 -2.22 2.60
C ALA A 81 -1.99 -2.28 3.18
N THR A 82 -2.57 -1.12 3.53
CA THR A 82 -3.94 -1.05 4.05
C THR A 82 -4.96 -1.64 3.07
N GLN A 83 -4.91 -1.24 1.81
CA GLN A 83 -5.88 -1.72 0.82
C GLN A 83 -5.75 -3.23 0.59
N VAL A 84 -4.54 -3.75 0.57
CA VAL A 84 -4.30 -5.19 0.42
C VAL A 84 -4.85 -5.96 1.63
N LEU A 85 -4.57 -5.50 2.85
CA LEU A 85 -5.03 -6.15 4.08
C LEU A 85 -6.56 -6.07 4.26
N ILE A 86 -7.20 -4.97 3.84
CA ILE A 86 -8.67 -4.85 3.85
C ILE A 86 -9.31 -5.93 2.96
N THR A 87 -8.70 -6.26 1.82
CA THR A 87 -9.26 -7.27 0.91
C THR A 87 -8.97 -8.71 1.34
N LEU A 88 -7.89 -8.91 2.10
CA LEU A 88 -7.39 -10.24 2.46
C LEU A 88 -7.82 -10.68 3.87
N ALA A 89 -7.59 -9.84 4.88
CA ALA A 89 -7.78 -10.18 6.30
C ALA A 89 -8.10 -8.92 7.13
N PRO A 90 -9.23 -8.23 6.87
CA PRO A 90 -9.60 -6.99 7.56
C PRO A 90 -9.73 -7.17 9.08
N GLU A 91 -10.11 -8.37 9.54
CA GLU A 91 -10.28 -8.72 10.95
C GLU A 91 -8.95 -8.77 11.73
N LYS A 92 -7.81 -8.92 11.04
CA LYS A 92 -6.49 -8.93 11.67
C LYS A 92 -5.88 -7.53 11.82
N LEU A 93 -6.49 -6.49 11.24
CA LEU A 93 -6.00 -5.12 11.37
C LEU A 93 -6.07 -4.64 12.82
N ALA A 94 -4.97 -4.14 13.34
CA ALA A 94 -4.84 -3.60 14.71
C ALA A 94 -4.79 -2.07 14.74
N GLY A 95 -4.73 -1.42 13.59
CA GLY A 95 -4.74 0.01 13.40
C GLY A 95 -4.59 0.36 11.92
N LEU A 96 -4.81 1.62 11.59
CA LEU A 96 -4.83 2.12 10.22
C LEU A 96 -3.91 3.36 10.08
N PRO A 97 -3.31 3.63 8.94
CA PRO A 97 -2.52 4.85 8.73
C PRO A 97 -3.40 6.11 8.72
N GLN A 98 -4.67 5.98 8.32
CA GLN A 98 -5.69 7.03 8.34
C GLN A 98 -7.08 6.42 8.50
N GLU A 99 -8.06 7.23 8.83
CA GLU A 99 -9.46 6.81 8.86
C GLU A 99 -9.97 6.38 7.48
N ILE A 100 -10.79 5.33 7.45
CA ILE A 100 -11.55 4.95 6.26
C ILE A 100 -12.81 5.82 6.25
N THR A 101 -13.00 6.58 5.18
CA THR A 101 -14.14 7.50 5.06
C THR A 101 -15.47 6.75 4.97
N GLN A 102 -16.59 7.43 5.30
CA GLN A 102 -17.92 6.82 5.18
C GLN A 102 -18.24 6.42 3.72
N ASP A 103 -17.78 7.19 2.75
CA ASP A 103 -17.94 6.87 1.33
C ASP A 103 -17.20 5.59 0.95
N GLN A 104 -15.98 5.39 1.47
CA GLN A 104 -15.24 4.15 1.28
C GLN A 104 -15.92 2.96 1.97
N ARG A 105 -16.37 3.15 3.23
CA ARG A 105 -17.07 2.11 4.00
C ARG A 105 -18.35 1.63 3.35
N ALA A 106 -19.06 2.51 2.64
CA ALA A 106 -20.30 2.17 1.94
C ALA A 106 -20.13 1.04 0.91
N TYR A 107 -18.90 0.82 0.44
CA TYR A 107 -18.58 -0.23 -0.54
C TYR A 107 -17.77 -1.40 0.06
N LEU A 108 -17.48 -1.39 1.35
CA LEU A 108 -16.73 -2.45 2.03
C LEU A 108 -17.67 -3.23 2.96
N THR A 109 -18.09 -4.44 2.56
CA THR A 109 -18.99 -5.26 3.40
C THR A 109 -18.32 -5.63 4.73
N ASP A 110 -17.05 -6.01 4.68
CA ASP A 110 -16.24 -6.35 5.85
C ASP A 110 -15.25 -5.21 6.15
N ALA A 111 -15.77 -3.99 6.30
CA ALA A 111 -14.96 -2.84 6.64
C ALA A 111 -14.31 -3.04 8.03
N PRO A 112 -13.01 -2.65 8.19
CA PRO A 112 -12.37 -2.68 9.49
C PRO A 112 -13.13 -1.90 10.55
N ASP A 113 -12.97 -2.30 11.81
CA ASP A 113 -13.63 -1.66 12.95
C ASP A 113 -13.33 -0.15 12.98
N GLU A 114 -14.38 0.68 13.19
CA GLU A 114 -14.24 2.14 13.27
C GLU A 114 -13.44 2.61 14.50
N SER A 115 -13.32 1.78 15.51
CA SER A 115 -12.57 2.07 16.73
C SER A 115 -11.04 1.84 16.59
N LEU A 116 -10.58 1.33 15.45
CA LEU A 116 -9.15 1.14 15.21
C LEU A 116 -8.39 2.47 15.28
N PRO A 117 -7.25 2.51 16.00
CA PRO A 117 -6.47 3.71 16.13
C PRO A 117 -5.85 4.14 14.79
N VAL A 118 -5.77 5.45 14.58
CA VAL A 118 -4.98 6.03 13.48
C VAL A 118 -3.53 6.12 13.91
N LEU A 119 -2.66 5.47 13.14
CA LEU A 119 -1.25 5.26 13.47
C LEU A 119 -0.30 6.16 12.67
N GLY A 120 -0.77 6.80 11.58
CA GLY A 120 0.11 7.40 10.59
C GLY A 120 0.76 6.36 9.68
N ALA A 121 1.64 6.79 8.79
CA ALA A 121 2.34 5.95 7.82
C ALA A 121 3.85 5.90 8.07
N ALA A 122 4.47 4.73 7.93
CA ALA A 122 5.91 4.56 8.07
C ALA A 122 6.68 5.18 6.89
N PHE A 123 6.10 5.05 5.70
CA PHE A 123 6.71 5.49 4.45
C PHE A 123 5.76 6.43 3.68
N GLY A 124 6.32 7.14 2.70
CA GLY A 124 5.59 8.11 1.89
C GLY A 124 5.94 9.56 2.23
N SER A 125 5.16 10.52 1.71
CA SER A 125 5.50 11.95 1.75
C SER A 125 5.54 12.57 3.17
N LYS A 126 4.98 11.92 4.17
CA LYS A 126 4.90 12.45 5.54
C LYS A 126 5.75 11.67 6.54
N GLY A 127 5.82 10.34 6.43
CA GLY A 127 6.56 9.50 7.37
C GLY A 127 6.21 9.79 8.84
N ASP A 128 4.92 9.84 9.17
CA ASP A 128 4.39 10.33 10.45
C ASP A 128 3.92 9.20 11.39
N LEU A 129 4.45 7.98 11.23
CA LEU A 129 4.06 6.82 12.03
C LEU A 129 4.26 7.07 13.53
N ASN A 130 3.20 6.94 14.29
CA ASN A 130 3.21 7.01 15.75
C ASN A 130 3.59 5.63 16.35
N LYS A 131 4.86 5.47 16.66
CA LYS A 131 5.43 4.20 17.16
C LYS A 131 4.85 3.78 18.51
N GLU A 132 4.55 4.74 19.40
CA GLU A 132 3.92 4.47 20.70
C GLU A 132 2.48 3.97 20.49
N ALA A 133 1.75 4.56 19.55
CA ALA A 133 0.43 4.08 19.19
C ALA A 133 0.49 2.66 18.58
N VAL A 134 1.47 2.36 17.71
CA VAL A 134 1.69 1.00 17.21
C VAL A 134 1.93 0.02 18.36
N ALA A 135 2.83 0.33 19.27
CA ALA A 135 3.12 -0.52 20.44
C ALA A 135 1.86 -0.77 21.30
N ALA A 136 1.00 0.24 21.45
CA ALA A 136 -0.25 0.12 22.22
C ALA A 136 -1.28 -0.78 21.55
N THR A 137 -1.21 -1.01 20.22
CA THR A 137 -2.13 -1.92 19.51
C THR A 137 -1.90 -3.39 19.85
N GLY A 138 -0.72 -3.76 20.32
CA GLY A 138 -0.30 -5.15 20.45
C GLY A 138 -0.12 -5.86 19.10
N ALA A 139 0.19 -5.12 18.05
CA ALA A 139 0.51 -5.68 16.73
C ALA A 139 1.71 -6.61 16.82
N GLN A 140 1.64 -7.69 16.06
CA GLN A 140 2.66 -8.75 16.05
C GLN A 140 3.61 -8.62 14.85
N VAL A 141 3.14 -7.98 13.77
CA VAL A 141 3.89 -7.76 12.54
C VAL A 141 3.44 -6.45 11.91
N LEU A 142 4.39 -5.68 11.38
CA LEU A 142 4.12 -4.61 10.43
C LEU A 142 4.32 -5.14 9.00
N ILE A 143 3.35 -4.89 8.13
CA ILE A 143 3.39 -5.30 6.72
C ILE A 143 3.55 -4.07 5.84
N ASP A 144 4.62 -4.07 5.04
CA ASP A 144 4.84 -3.11 3.96
C ASP A 144 4.60 -3.73 2.61
N THR A 145 4.00 -2.97 1.68
CA THR A 145 3.74 -3.43 0.30
C THR A 145 4.03 -2.32 -0.69
N GLY A 146 4.55 -2.69 -1.83
CA GLY A 146 4.85 -1.76 -2.92
C GLY A 146 5.88 -2.32 -3.90
N GLU A 147 6.45 -1.44 -4.71
CA GLU A 147 7.56 -1.77 -5.58
C GLU A 147 8.87 -1.82 -4.78
N TYR A 148 9.71 -2.80 -5.08
CA TYR A 148 11.06 -2.87 -4.50
C TYR A 148 11.85 -1.59 -4.83
N LYS A 149 12.54 -1.06 -3.85
CA LYS A 149 13.45 0.09 -3.97
C LYS A 149 14.76 -0.22 -3.27
N GLU A 150 15.85 0.25 -3.85
CA GLU A 150 17.16 0.17 -3.22
C GLU A 150 17.13 0.80 -1.82
N GLY A 151 17.64 0.09 -0.84
CA GLY A 151 17.68 0.51 0.57
C GLY A 151 16.46 0.11 1.40
N ILE A 152 15.48 -0.60 0.83
CA ILE A 152 14.26 -1.01 1.57
C ILE A 152 14.58 -1.98 2.71
N GLU A 153 15.63 -2.80 2.57
CA GLU A 153 16.07 -3.73 3.60
C GLU A 153 16.53 -2.98 4.85
N GLU A 154 17.38 -1.98 4.67
CA GLU A 154 17.91 -1.15 5.77
C GLU A 154 16.80 -0.32 6.44
N ASP A 155 15.88 0.22 5.63
CA ASP A 155 14.75 0.99 6.12
C ASP A 155 13.84 0.13 7.02
N LEU A 156 13.54 -1.10 6.58
CA LEU A 156 12.69 -2.03 7.33
C LEU A 156 13.41 -2.61 8.56
N ASP A 157 14.70 -2.90 8.49
CA ASP A 157 15.50 -3.34 9.65
C ASP A 157 15.53 -2.24 10.71
N SER A 158 15.76 -0.99 10.31
CA SER A 158 15.71 0.16 11.20
C SER A 158 14.32 0.35 11.83
N LEU A 159 13.27 0.17 11.05
CA LEU A 159 11.88 0.28 11.53
C LEU A 159 11.55 -0.84 12.52
N GLN A 160 11.97 -2.07 12.23
CA GLN A 160 11.83 -3.24 13.10
C GLN A 160 12.51 -3.03 14.45
N GLU A 161 13.75 -2.52 14.47
CA GLU A 161 14.45 -2.17 15.70
C GLU A 161 13.70 -1.11 16.53
N GLN A 162 13.14 -0.11 15.87
CA GLN A 162 12.42 0.99 16.51
C GLN A 162 11.06 0.58 17.07
N LEU A 163 10.37 -0.34 16.41
CA LEU A 163 9.04 -0.83 16.83
C LEU A 163 9.11 -2.02 17.78
N GLY A 164 10.20 -2.81 17.73
CA GLY A 164 10.33 -4.05 18.48
C GLY A 164 9.39 -5.17 17.99
N ILE A 165 8.87 -5.07 16.79
CA ILE A 165 8.08 -6.11 16.12
C ILE A 165 8.65 -6.38 14.71
N PRO A 166 8.48 -7.61 14.16
CA PRO A 166 8.88 -7.91 12.78
C PRO A 166 8.26 -6.94 11.77
N CYS A 167 9.07 -6.51 10.80
CA CYS A 167 8.63 -5.73 9.64
C CYS A 167 8.89 -6.53 8.37
N VAL A 168 7.84 -6.80 7.58
CA VAL A 168 7.88 -7.68 6.41
C VAL A 168 7.53 -6.87 5.17
N PHE A 169 8.27 -7.07 4.08
CA PHE A 169 8.01 -6.49 2.77
C PHE A 169 7.40 -7.50 1.80
N ILE A 170 6.32 -7.13 1.14
CA ILE A 170 5.70 -7.89 0.05
C ILE A 170 5.70 -7.02 -1.21
N GLU A 171 6.47 -7.42 -2.20
CA GLU A 171 6.49 -6.73 -3.49
C GLU A 171 5.15 -6.89 -4.19
N THR A 172 4.64 -5.78 -4.75
CA THR A 172 3.36 -5.73 -5.45
C THR A 172 3.53 -5.00 -6.78
N LYS A 173 3.49 -5.76 -7.87
CA LYS A 173 3.44 -5.27 -9.25
C LYS A 173 2.17 -5.75 -9.92
N LEU A 174 1.79 -5.11 -11.02
CA LEU A 174 0.54 -5.41 -11.71
C LEU A 174 0.40 -6.89 -12.12
N ASP A 175 1.49 -7.51 -12.54
CA ASP A 175 1.59 -8.91 -12.95
C ASP A 175 1.95 -9.87 -11.80
N GLU A 176 2.33 -9.36 -10.63
CA GLU A 176 2.78 -10.17 -9.48
C GLU A 176 1.72 -10.27 -8.36
N TRP A 177 0.55 -9.66 -8.52
CA TRP A 177 -0.52 -9.73 -7.51
C TRP A 177 -0.87 -11.16 -7.08
N PRO A 178 -0.89 -12.17 -7.98
CA PRO A 178 -1.14 -13.55 -7.57
C PRO A 178 -0.10 -14.08 -6.57
N ALA A 179 1.18 -13.79 -6.80
CA ALA A 179 2.27 -14.20 -5.91
C ALA A 179 2.23 -13.43 -4.58
N ALA A 180 1.93 -12.12 -4.61
CA ALA A 180 1.81 -11.29 -3.43
C ALA A 180 0.70 -11.78 -2.48
N TYR A 181 -0.49 -12.09 -3.02
CA TYR A 181 -1.58 -12.64 -2.20
C TYR A 181 -1.25 -13.99 -1.61
N ARG A 182 -0.68 -14.93 -2.39
CA ARG A 182 -0.28 -16.25 -1.87
C ARG A 182 0.74 -16.12 -0.73
N LYS A 183 1.72 -15.23 -0.90
CA LYS A 183 2.74 -14.98 0.11
C LYS A 183 2.16 -14.36 1.39
N LEU A 184 1.23 -13.42 1.27
CA LEU A 184 0.49 -12.85 2.39
C LEU A 184 -0.43 -13.89 3.05
N GLY A 185 -1.07 -14.76 2.27
CA GLY A 185 -1.90 -15.85 2.77
C GLY A 185 -1.10 -16.80 3.66
N GLU A 186 0.09 -17.22 3.21
CA GLU A 186 1.01 -18.04 4.01
C GLU A 186 1.43 -17.32 5.30
N LEU A 187 1.81 -16.04 5.23
CA LEU A 187 2.20 -15.25 6.38
C LEU A 187 1.09 -15.13 7.43
N LEU A 188 -0.15 -14.92 6.98
CA LEU A 188 -1.30 -14.61 7.84
C LEU A 188 -2.16 -15.83 8.18
N GLY A 189 -1.90 -17.01 7.59
CA GLY A 189 -2.71 -18.21 7.77
C GLY A 189 -4.12 -18.07 7.20
N VAL A 190 -4.25 -17.44 6.02
CA VAL A 190 -5.53 -17.19 5.32
C VAL A 190 -5.43 -17.62 3.84
N GLU A 191 -4.82 -18.78 3.62
CA GLU A 191 -4.43 -19.29 2.29
C GLU A 191 -5.63 -19.44 1.35
N ASP A 192 -6.79 -19.90 1.84
CA ASP A 192 -7.98 -20.08 1.01
C ASP A 192 -8.47 -18.75 0.42
N ARG A 193 -8.51 -17.70 1.24
CA ARG A 193 -8.90 -16.37 0.78
C ARG A 193 -7.84 -15.77 -0.14
N ALA A 194 -6.57 -15.95 0.18
CA ALA A 194 -5.46 -15.51 -0.63
C ALA A 194 -5.47 -16.15 -2.03
N GLU A 195 -5.76 -17.44 -2.13
CA GLU A 195 -5.84 -18.16 -3.41
C GLU A 195 -7.02 -17.69 -4.26
N GLU A 196 -8.18 -17.40 -3.64
CA GLU A 196 -9.33 -16.81 -4.34
C GLU A 196 -8.93 -15.48 -5.01
N LEU A 197 -8.30 -14.57 -4.25
CA LEU A 197 -7.85 -13.25 -4.75
C LEU A 197 -6.72 -13.39 -5.79
N ALA A 198 -5.78 -14.29 -5.54
CA ALA A 198 -4.68 -14.58 -6.45
C ALA A 198 -5.17 -15.09 -7.81
N THR A 199 -6.12 -16.04 -7.79
CA THR A 199 -6.72 -16.59 -9.01
C THR A 199 -7.45 -15.52 -9.80
N TYR A 200 -8.24 -14.66 -9.12
CA TYR A 200 -8.89 -13.52 -9.78
C TYR A 200 -7.89 -12.61 -10.48
N CYS A 201 -6.81 -12.23 -9.77
CA CYS A 201 -5.77 -11.37 -10.34
C CYS A 201 -5.10 -12.01 -11.56
N GLN A 202 -4.79 -13.30 -11.48
CA GLN A 202 -4.18 -14.04 -12.58
C GLN A 202 -5.08 -14.07 -13.82
N ASP A 203 -6.34 -14.48 -13.65
CA ASP A 203 -7.31 -14.58 -14.75
C ASP A 203 -7.54 -13.23 -15.43
N ALA A 204 -7.64 -12.16 -14.62
CA ALA A 204 -7.80 -10.80 -15.11
C ALA A 204 -6.58 -10.31 -15.92
N TYR A 205 -5.38 -10.56 -15.40
CA TYR A 205 -4.13 -10.18 -16.06
C TYR A 205 -3.93 -10.96 -17.37
N ASP A 206 -4.13 -12.28 -17.33
CA ASP A 206 -3.97 -13.15 -18.50
C ASP A 206 -4.94 -12.78 -19.61
N GLN A 207 -6.22 -12.53 -19.28
CA GLN A 207 -7.23 -12.14 -20.27
C GLN A 207 -6.86 -10.82 -20.97
N VAL A 208 -6.40 -9.83 -20.21
CA VAL A 208 -6.03 -8.53 -20.79
C VAL A 208 -4.74 -8.64 -21.57
N SER A 209 -3.73 -9.33 -21.04
CA SER A 209 -2.43 -9.53 -21.68
C SER A 209 -2.55 -10.27 -23.01
N GLU A 210 -3.41 -11.31 -23.08
CA GLU A 210 -3.68 -12.05 -24.31
C GLU A 210 -4.24 -11.14 -25.41
N VAL A 211 -5.21 -10.28 -25.06
CA VAL A 211 -5.80 -9.31 -26.02
C VAL A 211 -4.75 -8.29 -26.44
N MET A 212 -4.00 -7.75 -25.48
CA MET A 212 -2.99 -6.71 -25.77
C MET A 212 -1.82 -7.24 -26.60
N ALA A 213 -1.48 -8.52 -26.49
CA ALA A 213 -0.47 -9.16 -27.34
C ALA A 213 -0.87 -9.17 -28.84
N GLY A 214 -2.16 -9.13 -29.13
CA GLY A 214 -2.71 -9.02 -30.49
C GLY A 214 -2.71 -7.59 -31.06
N ILE A 215 -2.41 -6.55 -30.25
CA ILE A 215 -2.42 -5.15 -30.66
C ILE A 215 -1.00 -4.62 -30.79
N PRO A 216 -0.48 -4.38 -32.02
CA PRO A 216 0.84 -3.82 -32.22
C PRO A 216 1.02 -2.47 -31.49
N GLN A 217 2.21 -2.20 -30.98
CA GLN A 217 2.49 -0.93 -30.26
C GLN A 217 2.11 0.33 -31.08
N ALA A 218 2.33 0.30 -32.39
CA ALA A 218 1.99 1.43 -33.28
C ALA A 218 0.48 1.65 -33.48
N GLU A 219 -0.33 0.66 -33.11
CA GLU A 219 -1.81 0.71 -33.20
C GLU A 219 -2.46 0.98 -31.84
N ARG A 220 -1.67 1.12 -30.78
CA ARG A 220 -2.18 1.44 -29.45
C ARG A 220 -2.70 2.86 -29.40
N VAL A 221 -3.82 3.04 -28.69
CA VAL A 221 -4.43 4.35 -28.45
C VAL A 221 -3.45 5.26 -27.72
N ARG A 222 -3.27 6.49 -28.19
CA ARG A 222 -2.46 7.51 -27.53
C ARG A 222 -3.24 8.07 -26.35
N VAL A 223 -2.77 7.82 -25.13
CA VAL A 223 -3.44 8.18 -23.88
C VAL A 223 -2.59 9.16 -23.09
N LEU A 224 -3.24 10.16 -22.53
CA LEU A 224 -2.68 11.06 -21.53
C LEU A 224 -3.44 10.87 -20.22
N TYR A 225 -2.74 10.74 -19.09
CA TYR A 225 -3.36 10.70 -17.77
C TYR A 225 -3.04 11.98 -17.00
N CYS A 226 -4.06 12.82 -16.86
CA CYS A 226 -4.01 14.11 -16.18
C CYS A 226 -4.40 13.98 -14.71
N VAL A 227 -3.66 14.64 -13.84
CA VAL A 227 -3.86 14.67 -12.38
C VAL A 227 -3.70 16.09 -11.82
N GLY A 228 -3.96 16.25 -10.52
CA GLY A 228 -3.85 17.54 -9.83
C GLY A 228 -5.03 18.47 -10.06
N ALA A 229 -5.18 19.49 -9.23
CA ALA A 229 -6.36 20.34 -9.16
C ALA A 229 -6.63 21.15 -10.45
N THR A 230 -5.60 21.39 -11.27
CA THR A 230 -5.74 22.06 -12.58
C THR A 230 -5.90 21.09 -13.75
N GLY A 231 -5.71 19.78 -13.50
CA GLY A 231 -5.75 18.75 -14.54
C GLY A 231 -4.59 18.81 -15.52
N THR A 232 -3.55 19.64 -15.28
CA THR A 232 -2.42 19.79 -16.20
C THR A 232 -1.17 19.02 -15.79
N ASN A 233 -1.10 18.51 -14.56
CA ASN A 233 -0.06 17.57 -14.20
C ASN A 233 -0.34 16.22 -14.86
N VAL A 234 0.70 15.47 -15.20
CA VAL A 234 0.57 14.22 -15.95
C VAL A 234 1.31 13.06 -15.28
N LEU A 235 0.73 11.89 -15.34
CA LEU A 235 1.43 10.65 -14.97
C LEU A 235 2.25 10.18 -16.16
N ALA A 236 3.55 10.45 -16.09
CA ALA A 236 4.46 10.23 -17.21
C ALA A 236 4.73 8.74 -17.45
N LYS A 237 5.03 8.42 -18.71
CA LYS A 237 5.44 7.08 -19.16
C LYS A 237 6.64 6.59 -18.36
N GLY A 238 6.54 5.35 -17.85
CA GLY A 238 7.57 4.72 -17.03
C GLY A 238 7.50 5.09 -15.54
N SER A 239 6.52 5.88 -15.10
CA SER A 239 6.27 6.07 -13.66
C SER A 239 5.49 4.89 -13.08
N PHE A 240 5.76 4.54 -11.81
CA PHE A 240 4.99 3.51 -11.10
C PHE A 240 3.48 3.79 -11.09
N GLN A 241 3.10 5.06 -11.13
CA GLN A 241 1.71 5.50 -11.14
C GLN A 241 1.01 5.26 -12.49
N SER A 242 1.75 5.10 -13.58
CA SER A 242 1.22 4.94 -14.94
C SER A 242 1.22 3.49 -15.46
N ASN A 243 1.59 2.51 -14.63
CA ASN A 243 1.77 1.11 -15.03
C ASN A 243 0.64 0.55 -15.90
N VAL A 244 -0.62 0.82 -15.52
CA VAL A 244 -1.78 0.35 -16.28
C VAL A 244 -1.88 1.03 -17.64
N VAL A 245 -1.65 2.34 -17.70
CA VAL A 245 -1.68 3.09 -18.97
C VAL A 245 -0.54 2.63 -19.87
N ASP A 246 0.66 2.44 -19.31
CA ASP A 246 1.84 2.00 -20.07
C ASP A 246 1.67 0.57 -20.62
N MET A 247 0.97 -0.30 -19.88
CA MET A 247 0.63 -1.66 -20.34
C MET A 247 -0.35 -1.64 -21.51
N LEU A 248 -1.38 -0.78 -21.44
CA LEU A 248 -2.53 -0.83 -22.36
C LEU A 248 -2.41 0.10 -23.56
N ALA A 249 -1.68 1.22 -23.44
CA ALA A 249 -1.74 2.34 -24.37
C ALA A 249 -0.34 2.80 -24.81
N ASP A 250 -0.31 3.73 -25.75
CA ASP A 250 0.84 4.59 -25.94
C ASP A 250 0.66 5.81 -25.03
N ASN A 251 1.28 5.75 -23.83
CA ASN A 251 1.33 6.87 -22.91
C ASN A 251 2.17 7.98 -23.54
N VAL A 252 1.52 9.08 -23.91
CA VAL A 252 2.18 10.16 -24.65
C VAL A 252 2.92 11.16 -23.76
N ALA A 253 2.74 11.07 -22.43
CA ALA A 253 3.46 11.93 -21.47
C ALA A 253 4.90 11.47 -21.29
N VAL A 254 5.75 11.74 -22.27
CA VAL A 254 7.19 11.44 -22.21
C VAL A 254 7.93 12.64 -21.64
N VAL A 255 8.63 12.42 -20.53
CA VAL A 255 9.43 13.42 -19.81
C VAL A 255 10.80 12.86 -19.46
N ASP A 256 11.79 13.72 -19.21
CA ASP A 256 13.16 13.29 -18.91
C ASP A 256 13.27 12.55 -17.56
N SER A 257 12.43 12.90 -16.60
CA SER A 257 12.43 12.31 -15.25
C SER A 257 11.00 12.11 -14.76
N PRO A 258 10.41 10.91 -14.92
CA PRO A 258 9.09 10.59 -14.43
C PRO A 258 8.99 10.74 -12.90
N ALA A 259 7.96 11.44 -12.42
CA ALA A 259 7.71 11.60 -11.00
C ALA A 259 7.21 10.28 -10.40
N GLY A 260 7.80 9.86 -9.27
CA GLY A 260 7.38 8.65 -8.56
C GLY A 260 6.10 8.82 -7.72
N SER A 261 5.59 10.05 -7.58
CA SER A 261 4.40 10.34 -6.78
C SER A 261 3.14 10.48 -7.63
N GLY A 262 1.97 10.25 -7.01
CA GLY A 262 0.66 10.45 -7.65
C GLY A 262 0.32 11.90 -8.01
N ALA A 263 1.14 12.88 -7.58
CA ALA A 263 1.02 14.28 -8.00
C ALA A 263 1.45 14.49 -9.46
N GLY A 264 2.18 13.53 -10.05
CA GLY A 264 2.65 13.57 -11.43
C GLY A 264 3.71 14.63 -11.72
N ASN A 265 4.05 14.77 -12.99
CA ASN A 265 4.94 15.80 -13.51
C ASN A 265 4.15 17.04 -13.89
N GLU A 266 4.68 18.22 -13.57
CA GLU A 266 4.11 19.48 -14.01
C GLU A 266 4.10 19.59 -15.54
N SER A 267 3.00 20.04 -16.11
CA SER A 267 2.83 20.29 -17.53
C SER A 267 1.85 21.45 -17.76
N ASN A 268 1.53 21.74 -19.00
CA ASN A 268 0.59 22.78 -19.40
C ASN A 268 -0.14 22.39 -20.69
N LEU A 269 -1.20 23.12 -21.03
CA LEU A 269 -2.03 22.81 -22.19
C LEU A 269 -1.29 22.88 -23.54
N GLU A 270 -0.27 23.72 -23.66
CA GLU A 270 0.56 23.80 -24.88
C GLU A 270 1.34 22.50 -25.08
N GLN A 271 1.92 21.98 -24.02
CA GLN A 271 2.64 20.70 -24.05
C GLN A 271 1.66 19.53 -24.30
N ILE A 272 0.48 19.55 -23.68
CA ILE A 272 -0.57 18.54 -23.90
C ILE A 272 -1.01 18.55 -25.37
N ALA A 273 -1.18 19.73 -25.97
CA ALA A 273 -1.49 19.85 -27.39
C ALA A 273 -0.37 19.30 -28.31
N VAL A 274 0.89 19.43 -27.92
CA VAL A 274 2.02 18.84 -28.64
C VAL A 274 2.01 17.31 -28.56
N TRP A 275 1.64 16.74 -27.43
CA TRP A 275 1.52 15.29 -27.27
C TRP A 275 0.33 14.71 -28.06
N ASP A 276 -0.67 15.51 -28.37
CA ASP A 276 -1.86 15.15 -29.19
C ASP A 276 -2.49 13.82 -28.77
N PRO A 277 -2.98 13.69 -27.53
CA PRO A 277 -3.62 12.45 -27.08
C PRO A 277 -4.92 12.19 -27.81
N GLN A 278 -5.24 10.91 -28.08
CA GLN A 278 -6.55 10.49 -28.59
C GLN A 278 -7.57 10.34 -27.46
N VAL A 279 -7.10 9.99 -26.27
CA VAL A 279 -7.94 9.86 -25.06
C VAL A 279 -7.24 10.54 -23.90
N ILE A 280 -7.99 11.30 -23.11
CA ILE A 280 -7.51 11.92 -21.88
C ILE A 280 -8.22 11.28 -20.68
N LEU A 281 -7.43 10.77 -19.73
CA LEU A 281 -7.91 10.32 -18.43
C LEU A 281 -7.70 11.44 -17.42
N PHE A 282 -8.70 11.68 -16.57
CA PHE A 282 -8.61 12.62 -15.47
C PHE A 282 -8.70 11.88 -14.14
N GLY A 283 -7.71 12.08 -13.27
CA GLY A 283 -7.75 11.60 -11.89
C GLY A 283 -8.85 12.27 -11.07
N ALA A 284 -9.10 11.73 -9.88
CA ALA A 284 -10.16 12.21 -8.98
C ALA A 284 -10.08 13.70 -8.65
N ASP A 285 -8.85 14.20 -8.45
CA ASP A 285 -8.57 15.61 -8.15
C ASP A 285 -8.53 16.48 -9.40
N ALA A 286 -8.57 15.87 -10.56
CA ALA A 286 -8.48 16.56 -11.82
C ALA A 286 -9.87 17.02 -12.27
N PHE A 287 -9.87 18.10 -12.96
CA PHE A 287 -11.00 18.87 -13.45
C PHE A 287 -11.84 18.15 -14.52
N ALA A 288 -12.43 16.98 -14.26
CA ALA A 288 -13.23 16.29 -15.28
C ALA A 288 -14.59 16.98 -15.57
N ALA A 289 -15.27 17.48 -14.53
CA ALA A 289 -16.67 17.92 -14.64
C ALA A 289 -16.90 19.23 -15.44
N GLY A 290 -15.88 20.05 -15.66
CA GLY A 290 -16.00 21.32 -16.39
C GLY A 290 -15.14 21.41 -17.64
N VAL A 291 -14.39 20.37 -17.96
CA VAL A 291 -13.43 20.38 -19.07
C VAL A 291 -14.07 20.62 -20.43
N ALA A 292 -15.29 20.12 -20.61
CA ALA A 292 -16.04 20.28 -21.86
C ALA A 292 -16.44 21.74 -22.15
N ASP A 293 -16.59 22.56 -21.10
CA ASP A 293 -17.02 23.96 -21.23
C ASP A 293 -15.83 24.94 -21.12
N ASP A 294 -14.62 24.48 -20.84
CA ASP A 294 -13.44 25.31 -20.73
C ASP A 294 -12.84 25.62 -22.11
N PRO A 295 -12.82 26.90 -22.56
CA PRO A 295 -12.30 27.27 -23.87
C PRO A 295 -10.83 26.90 -24.08
N ALA A 296 -10.03 26.80 -23.04
CA ALA A 296 -8.62 26.43 -23.16
C ALA A 296 -8.49 24.93 -23.45
N TRP A 297 -9.24 24.08 -22.76
CA TRP A 297 -9.31 22.63 -23.02
C TRP A 297 -9.98 22.28 -24.35
N GLN A 298 -10.92 23.11 -24.82
CA GLN A 298 -11.59 22.95 -26.12
C GLN A 298 -10.64 23.13 -27.32
N THR A 299 -9.39 23.50 -27.11
CA THR A 299 -8.35 23.50 -28.16
C THR A 299 -7.86 22.09 -28.49
N LEU A 300 -8.10 21.09 -27.63
CA LEU A 300 -7.65 19.72 -27.79
C LEU A 300 -8.69 18.87 -28.51
N THR A 301 -8.27 18.13 -29.54
CA THR A 301 -9.15 17.25 -30.32
C THR A 301 -9.88 16.23 -29.45
N ALA A 302 -9.18 15.59 -28.50
CA ALA A 302 -9.78 14.63 -27.59
C ALA A 302 -10.96 15.21 -26.79
N ILE A 303 -10.89 16.49 -26.39
CA ILE A 303 -11.97 17.15 -25.65
C ILE A 303 -13.14 17.48 -26.59
N GLN A 304 -12.85 17.99 -27.79
CA GLN A 304 -13.89 18.29 -28.80
C GLN A 304 -14.68 17.05 -29.22
N GLU A 305 -14.03 15.89 -29.26
CA GLU A 305 -14.64 14.62 -29.65
C GLU A 305 -15.26 13.87 -28.44
N GLY A 306 -15.17 14.42 -27.23
CA GLY A 306 -15.66 13.75 -26.01
C GLY A 306 -14.86 12.50 -25.63
N SER A 307 -13.62 12.39 -26.13
CA SER A 307 -12.72 11.26 -25.87
C SER A 307 -11.92 11.49 -24.58
N TYR A 308 -12.63 11.68 -23.48
CA TYR A 308 -12.03 11.83 -22.15
C TYR A 308 -12.89 11.13 -21.09
N HIS A 309 -12.23 10.66 -20.02
CA HIS A 309 -12.88 9.92 -18.95
C HIS A 309 -12.35 10.37 -17.59
N LYS A 310 -13.23 10.53 -16.61
CA LYS A 310 -12.84 10.54 -15.21
C LYS A 310 -12.48 9.11 -14.81
N VAL A 311 -11.31 8.94 -14.16
CA VAL A 311 -10.95 7.65 -13.54
C VAL A 311 -11.80 7.45 -12.29
N PRO A 312 -12.55 6.34 -12.19
CA PRO A 312 -13.34 6.05 -10.99
C PRO A 312 -12.45 5.97 -9.75
N ASP A 313 -12.96 6.47 -8.61
CA ASP A 313 -12.15 6.72 -7.41
C ASP A 313 -12.73 6.13 -6.12
N THR A 314 -13.81 5.40 -6.20
CA THR A 314 -14.53 4.89 -5.02
C THR A 314 -14.63 3.35 -5.05
N PRO A 315 -14.38 2.63 -3.92
CA PRO A 315 -13.85 3.14 -2.66
C PRO A 315 -12.40 3.62 -2.74
N TYR A 316 -11.68 3.25 -3.79
CA TYR A 316 -10.31 3.63 -4.09
C TYR A 316 -10.15 3.93 -5.58
N VAL A 317 -9.17 4.77 -5.93
CA VAL A 317 -8.88 5.10 -7.33
C VAL A 317 -8.50 3.82 -8.10
N TRP A 318 -9.14 3.59 -9.26
CA TRP A 318 -8.97 2.31 -9.97
C TRP A 318 -7.61 2.14 -10.66
N LEU A 319 -6.92 3.22 -11.01
CA LEU A 319 -5.66 3.15 -11.77
C LEU A 319 -4.40 3.43 -10.95
N ASN A 320 -4.52 4.30 -9.93
CA ASN A 320 -3.37 4.78 -9.16
C ASN A 320 -3.80 5.29 -7.78
N ASN A 321 -2.90 5.89 -7.06
CA ASN A 321 -3.05 6.68 -5.83
C ASN A 321 -3.91 6.04 -4.71
N PRO A 322 -3.40 5.02 -4.04
CA PRO A 322 -2.14 4.36 -4.30
C PRO A 322 -2.26 3.29 -5.40
N PRO A 323 -1.17 2.98 -6.14
CA PRO A 323 -1.14 1.89 -7.09
C PRO A 323 -1.11 0.55 -6.32
N THR A 324 -2.27 -0.05 -6.17
CA THR A 324 -2.49 -1.30 -5.44
C THR A 324 -3.28 -2.28 -6.31
N VAL A 325 -3.85 -3.30 -5.69
CA VAL A 325 -4.70 -4.29 -6.37
C VAL A 325 -5.88 -3.68 -7.14
N ASN A 326 -6.28 -2.45 -6.84
CA ASN A 326 -7.27 -1.71 -7.66
C ASN A 326 -6.84 -1.58 -9.12
N GLN A 327 -5.53 -1.56 -9.38
CA GLN A 327 -5.01 -1.55 -10.75
C GLN A 327 -5.49 -2.76 -11.57
N VAL A 328 -5.80 -3.89 -10.95
CA VAL A 328 -6.39 -5.05 -11.62
C VAL A 328 -7.78 -4.73 -12.15
N LEU A 329 -8.59 -3.99 -11.37
CA LEU A 329 -9.88 -3.47 -11.85
C LEU A 329 -9.69 -2.41 -12.93
N GLY A 330 -8.83 -1.43 -12.66
CA GLY A 330 -8.53 -0.34 -13.58
C GLY A 330 -8.00 -0.82 -14.93
N MET A 331 -7.15 -1.83 -14.93
CA MET A 331 -6.64 -2.49 -16.14
C MET A 331 -7.78 -3.10 -16.96
N GLN A 332 -8.67 -3.87 -16.33
CA GLN A 332 -9.80 -4.49 -17.01
C GLN A 332 -10.79 -3.45 -17.57
N TRP A 333 -11.06 -2.39 -16.79
CA TRP A 333 -11.94 -1.29 -17.17
C TRP A 333 -11.36 -0.50 -18.33
N LEU A 334 -10.11 -0.01 -18.20
CA LEU A 334 -9.48 0.84 -19.21
C LEU A 334 -9.28 0.11 -20.53
N ALA A 335 -8.90 -1.19 -20.48
CA ALA A 335 -8.76 -2.02 -21.66
C ALA A 335 -10.08 -2.07 -22.48
N ARG A 336 -11.24 -2.12 -21.82
CA ARG A 336 -12.56 -2.13 -22.47
C ARG A 336 -12.99 -0.75 -22.96
N VAL A 337 -12.54 0.31 -22.29
CA VAL A 337 -12.74 1.69 -22.74
C VAL A 337 -11.95 1.96 -24.03
N LEU A 338 -10.69 1.56 -24.06
CA LEU A 338 -9.80 1.82 -25.20
C LEU A 338 -10.02 0.88 -26.39
N TYR A 339 -10.39 -0.38 -26.13
CA TYR A 339 -10.46 -1.43 -27.14
C TYR A 339 -11.77 -2.24 -27.07
N PRO A 340 -12.94 -1.57 -27.16
CA PRO A 340 -14.23 -2.25 -26.96
C PRO A 340 -14.49 -3.40 -27.94
N ALA A 341 -13.98 -3.29 -29.18
CA ALA A 341 -14.14 -4.35 -30.18
C ALA A 341 -13.34 -5.62 -29.85
N GLN A 342 -12.13 -5.48 -29.29
CA GLN A 342 -11.26 -6.59 -28.91
C GLN A 342 -11.74 -7.33 -27.67
N PHE A 343 -12.54 -6.66 -26.84
CA PHE A 343 -13.16 -7.24 -25.63
C PHE A 343 -14.60 -7.71 -25.84
N GLN A 344 -15.12 -7.67 -27.08
CA GLN A 344 -16.45 -8.18 -27.36
C GLN A 344 -16.56 -9.68 -26.97
N GLY A 345 -17.59 -10.02 -26.16
CA GLY A 345 -17.79 -11.37 -25.64
C GLY A 345 -16.93 -11.77 -24.42
N LYS A 346 -16.08 -10.86 -23.92
CA LYS A 346 -15.23 -11.07 -22.74
C LYS A 346 -15.77 -10.36 -21.46
N GLY A 347 -17.04 -10.07 -21.40
CA GLY A 347 -17.69 -9.29 -20.34
C GLY A 347 -17.57 -7.78 -20.56
N SER A 348 -18.60 -7.04 -20.15
CA SER A 348 -18.60 -5.58 -20.20
C SER A 348 -17.71 -4.97 -19.10
N ALA A 349 -17.42 -3.68 -19.21
CA ALA A 349 -16.73 -2.95 -18.16
C ALA A 349 -17.51 -2.97 -16.82
N TYR A 350 -18.86 -2.97 -16.88
CA TYR A 350 -19.70 -3.17 -15.70
C TYR A 350 -19.55 -4.58 -15.11
N ASP A 351 -19.54 -5.63 -15.94
CA ASP A 351 -19.43 -7.01 -15.45
C ASP A 351 -18.12 -7.22 -14.69
N VAL A 352 -17.00 -6.68 -15.18
CA VAL A 352 -15.71 -6.78 -14.49
C VAL A 352 -15.68 -5.96 -13.20
N ALA A 353 -16.26 -4.76 -13.18
CA ALA A 353 -16.37 -3.95 -11.97
C ALA A 353 -17.22 -4.65 -10.92
N LYS A 354 -18.40 -5.16 -11.31
CA LYS A 354 -19.28 -5.92 -10.41
C LYS A 354 -18.58 -7.14 -9.83
N SER A 355 -17.87 -7.92 -10.65
CA SER A 355 -17.12 -9.10 -10.21
C SER A 355 -16.01 -8.72 -9.24
N TYR A 356 -15.24 -7.67 -9.54
CA TYR A 356 -14.18 -7.18 -8.66
C TYR A 356 -14.74 -6.73 -7.31
N TYR A 357 -15.77 -5.88 -7.29
CA TYR A 357 -16.39 -5.39 -6.05
C TYR A 357 -16.92 -6.54 -5.21
N LYS A 358 -17.53 -7.55 -5.84
CA LYS A 358 -17.99 -8.74 -5.12
C LYS A 358 -16.84 -9.52 -4.51
N THR A 359 -15.79 -9.76 -5.28
CA THR A 359 -14.66 -10.58 -4.84
C THR A 359 -13.80 -9.86 -3.80
N PHE A 360 -13.46 -8.57 -4.00
CA PHE A 360 -12.52 -7.85 -3.15
C PHE A 360 -13.17 -7.11 -1.98
N TYR A 361 -14.40 -6.66 -2.15
CA TYR A 361 -15.10 -5.84 -1.15
C TYR A 361 -16.35 -6.49 -0.58
N GLY A 362 -16.74 -7.68 -1.06
CA GLY A 362 -18.00 -8.34 -0.69
C GLY A 362 -19.26 -7.63 -1.20
N TYR A 363 -19.12 -6.56 -1.96
CA TYR A 363 -20.18 -5.63 -2.34
C TYR A 363 -20.82 -5.98 -3.68
N ASP A 364 -22.15 -5.99 -3.72
CA ASP A 364 -22.93 -6.23 -4.94
C ASP A 364 -23.18 -4.90 -5.69
N LEU A 365 -22.21 -4.48 -6.53
CA LEU A 365 -22.28 -3.24 -7.31
C LEU A 365 -23.46 -3.31 -8.32
N SER A 366 -24.38 -2.35 -8.24
CA SER A 366 -25.47 -2.20 -9.21
C SER A 366 -25.00 -1.45 -10.45
N GLN A 367 -25.76 -1.60 -11.57
CA GLN A 367 -25.46 -0.89 -12.80
C GLN A 367 -25.62 0.63 -12.66
N ASP A 368 -26.58 1.08 -11.85
CA ASP A 368 -26.79 2.51 -11.61
C ASP A 368 -25.64 3.12 -10.79
N GLU A 369 -25.10 2.38 -9.81
CA GLU A 369 -23.91 2.80 -9.05
C GLU A 369 -22.68 2.84 -9.96
N TYR A 370 -22.45 1.80 -10.76
CA TYR A 370 -21.39 1.79 -11.74
C TYR A 370 -21.47 3.01 -12.69
N GLY A 371 -22.67 3.33 -13.18
CA GLY A 371 -22.89 4.52 -14.01
C GLY A 371 -22.49 5.82 -13.32
N ARG A 372 -22.79 5.95 -12.00
CA ARG A 372 -22.38 7.13 -11.22
C ARG A 372 -20.87 7.19 -10.95
N LEU A 373 -20.21 6.03 -10.79
CA LEU A 373 -18.77 5.96 -10.59
C LEU A 373 -17.97 6.33 -11.83
N THR A 374 -18.53 6.04 -13.03
CA THR A 374 -17.83 6.19 -14.32
C THR A 374 -18.30 7.39 -15.15
N SER A 375 -19.19 8.23 -14.59
CA SER A 375 -19.72 9.45 -15.24
C SER A 375 -18.88 10.70 -14.96
#